data_f98c0f5f5aea4ad9648122abacaafe74
#
_entry.id   f98c0f5f5aea4ad9648122abacaafe74
#
_cell.length_a   1.000
_cell.length_b   1.000
_cell.length_c   1.000
_cell.angle_alpha   90.00
_cell.angle_beta   90.00
_cell.angle_gamma   90.00
#
_symmetry.space_group_name_H-M   'P 1'
#
loop_
_entity.id
_entity.type
_entity.pdbx_description
1 polymer ?
#
loop_
_entity_poly.entity_id
_entity_poly.type
_entity_poly.pdbx_seq_one_letter_code
_entity_poly.pdbx_strand_id
1 'polypeptide(L)'
;MNETNVVYKDVDGVSGSMFMMNAKEMLKHGMYDENIFLYCEEISLAIKLKKAGKKTALLPRQYFIHNHSVSISKSYGTEIKRHRLLVNSKLYVIKQWYNASIVTYVLALIMSRISLVEIGLWSLVHKR
;
A
#
# COMPACT_ATOMS: atom_id res chain seq x y z
N MET A 1 -20.96 -22.12 24.67
CA MET A 1 -20.34 -20.96 24.00
C MET A 1 -20.70 -21.08 22.54
N ASN A 2 -21.62 -20.21 22.05
CA ASN A 2 -22.01 -20.24 20.64
C ASN A 2 -20.81 -19.83 19.79
N GLU A 3 -20.34 -20.72 18.94
CA GLU A 3 -19.40 -20.40 17.87
C GLU A 3 -20.06 -19.34 16.99
N THR A 4 -19.67 -18.09 17.17
CA THR A 4 -20.06 -17.03 16.24
C THR A 4 -19.45 -17.38 14.90
N ASN A 5 -20.27 -17.74 13.93
CA ASN A 5 -19.86 -17.95 12.54
C ASN A 5 -19.27 -16.64 12.01
N VAL A 6 -17.98 -16.41 12.23
CA VAL A 6 -17.26 -15.28 11.67
C VAL A 6 -17.10 -15.52 10.18
N VAL A 7 -17.87 -14.79 9.39
CA VAL A 7 -17.76 -14.83 7.94
C VAL A 7 -16.48 -14.05 7.56
N TYR A 8 -15.53 -14.72 6.97
CA TYR A 8 -14.32 -14.10 6.41
C TYR A 8 -14.15 -14.48 4.94
N LYS A 9 -13.36 -13.71 4.23
CA LYS A 9 -13.00 -13.96 2.83
C LYS A 9 -11.48 -13.90 2.69
N ASP A 10 -10.89 -14.95 2.11
CA ASP A 10 -9.47 -14.93 1.76
C ASP A 10 -9.21 -13.87 0.67
N VAL A 11 -8.21 -13.03 0.88
CA VAL A 11 -7.82 -11.94 -0.01
C VAL A 11 -6.30 -11.90 -0.14
N ASP A 12 -5.80 -11.26 -1.21
CA ASP A 12 -4.35 -11.14 -1.42
C ASP A 12 -3.70 -10.12 -0.48
N GLY A 13 -4.44 -9.13 -0.01
CA GLY A 13 -3.98 -8.11 0.92
C GLY A 13 -5.13 -7.26 1.42
N VAL A 14 -4.88 -6.46 2.46
CA VAL A 14 -5.82 -5.52 3.05
C VAL A 14 -5.22 -4.12 3.11
N SER A 15 -6.09 -3.11 3.22
CA SER A 15 -5.66 -1.72 3.38
C SER A 15 -4.94 -1.52 4.71
N GLY A 16 -3.90 -0.70 4.71
CA GLY A 16 -3.14 -0.31 5.89
C GLY A 16 -3.90 0.54 6.92
N SER A 17 -5.12 0.96 6.60
CA SER A 17 -5.92 1.83 7.47
C SER A 17 -6.38 1.16 8.77
N MET A 18 -6.69 -0.13 8.72
CA MET A 18 -6.99 -0.96 9.89
C MET A 18 -6.82 -2.44 9.57
N PHE A 19 -5.92 -3.09 10.28
CA PHE A 19 -5.78 -4.53 10.21
C PHE A 19 -5.15 -5.08 11.50
N MET A 20 -5.33 -6.37 11.71
CA MET A 20 -4.68 -7.12 12.80
C MET A 20 -3.81 -8.20 12.20
N MET A 21 -2.70 -8.50 12.85
CA MET A 21 -1.83 -9.58 12.42
C MET A 21 -1.27 -10.36 13.61
N ASN A 22 -0.89 -11.58 13.34
CA ASN A 22 -0.18 -12.39 14.31
C ASN A 22 1.27 -11.88 14.45
N ALA A 23 1.60 -11.30 15.61
CA ALA A 23 2.90 -10.70 15.85
C ALA A 23 4.07 -11.71 15.73
N LYS A 24 3.88 -12.96 16.13
CA LYS A 24 4.91 -14.01 15.99
C LYS A 24 5.20 -14.28 14.50
N GLU A 25 4.18 -14.38 13.68
CA GLU A 25 4.36 -14.58 12.23
C GLU A 25 5.00 -13.36 11.58
N MET A 26 4.62 -12.16 11.97
CA MET A 26 5.22 -10.93 11.47
C MET A 26 6.72 -10.86 11.78
N LEU A 27 7.12 -11.11 13.03
CA LEU A 27 8.52 -11.15 13.44
C LEU A 27 9.31 -12.22 12.69
N LYS A 28 8.73 -13.42 12.55
CA LYS A 28 9.36 -14.55 11.85
C LYS A 28 9.63 -14.25 10.36
N HIS A 29 8.77 -13.50 9.71
CA HIS A 29 8.85 -13.20 8.27
C HIS A 29 9.40 -11.80 7.97
N GLY A 30 9.98 -11.11 8.95
CA GLY A 30 10.78 -9.90 8.75
C GLY A 30 9.97 -8.61 8.58
N MET A 31 8.87 -8.47 9.30
CA MET A 31 8.13 -7.20 9.44
C MET A 31 7.88 -6.44 8.12
N TYR A 32 7.71 -5.13 8.19
CA TYR A 32 7.62 -4.26 7.00
C TYR A 32 8.94 -4.19 6.25
N ASP A 33 8.87 -3.81 4.98
CA ASP A 33 10.05 -3.53 4.17
C ASP A 33 10.53 -2.09 4.48
N GLU A 34 11.70 -1.97 5.11
CA GLU A 34 12.28 -0.69 5.54
C GLU A 34 12.63 0.25 4.37
N ASN A 35 12.69 -0.27 3.14
CA ASN A 35 12.88 0.54 1.94
C ASN A 35 11.59 1.22 1.45
N ILE A 36 10.44 0.88 2.05
CA ILE A 36 9.16 1.52 1.79
C ILE A 36 8.85 2.44 2.95
N PHE A 37 9.04 3.74 2.74
CA PHE A 37 8.81 4.74 3.78
C PHE A 37 7.32 5.04 3.99
N LEU A 38 6.55 5.13 2.91
CA LEU A 38 5.12 5.47 2.93
C LEU A 38 4.44 4.95 1.67
N TYR A 39 3.22 4.43 1.81
CA TYR A 39 2.41 3.78 0.79
C TYR A 39 2.97 2.44 0.30
N CYS A 40 2.10 1.49 0.07
CA CYS A 40 2.40 0.13 -0.41
C CYS A 40 3.16 -0.77 0.59
N GLU A 41 3.37 -0.35 1.83
CA GLU A 41 3.96 -1.18 2.89
C GLU A 41 3.12 -2.43 3.15
N GLU A 42 1.80 -2.30 3.15
CA GLU A 42 0.88 -3.43 3.31
C GLU A 42 0.90 -4.38 2.12
N ILE A 43 1.17 -3.88 0.91
CA ILE A 43 1.29 -4.71 -0.29
C ILE A 43 2.54 -5.59 -0.20
N SER A 44 3.68 -5.01 0.15
CA SER A 44 4.93 -5.77 0.31
C SER A 44 4.80 -6.82 1.41
N LEU A 45 4.16 -6.48 2.53
CA LEU A 45 3.88 -7.40 3.62
C LEU A 45 2.95 -8.54 3.18
N ALA A 46 1.86 -8.23 2.47
CA ALA A 46 0.94 -9.22 1.95
C ALA A 46 1.63 -10.22 1.01
N ILE A 47 2.47 -9.74 0.09
CA ILE A 47 3.25 -10.60 -0.81
C ILE A 47 4.23 -11.48 -0.01
N LYS A 48 4.89 -10.93 0.99
CA LYS A 48 5.81 -11.63 1.87
C LYS A 48 5.11 -12.77 2.62
N LEU A 49 3.97 -12.48 3.23
CA LEU A 49 3.15 -13.46 3.95
C LEU A 49 2.61 -14.54 3.01
N LYS A 50 2.12 -14.17 1.83
CA LYS A 50 1.65 -15.12 0.81
C LYS A 50 2.76 -16.07 0.37
N LYS A 51 3.99 -15.58 0.12
CA LYS A 51 5.17 -16.43 -0.19
C LYS A 51 5.52 -17.38 0.95
N ALA A 52 5.24 -16.99 2.18
CA ALA A 52 5.41 -17.83 3.37
C ALA A 52 4.24 -18.81 3.64
N GLY A 53 3.29 -18.92 2.71
CA GLY A 53 2.11 -19.80 2.83
C GLY A 53 1.09 -19.30 3.85
N LYS A 54 1.14 -18.03 4.23
CA LYS A 54 0.17 -17.42 5.15
C LYS A 54 -1.00 -16.82 4.39
N LYS A 55 -2.13 -16.73 5.07
CA LYS A 55 -3.37 -16.19 4.51
C LYS A 55 -3.67 -14.81 5.08
N THR A 56 -4.24 -13.97 4.25
CA THR A 56 -4.85 -12.70 4.66
C THR A 56 -6.35 -12.84 4.53
N ALA A 57 -7.08 -12.45 5.57
CA ALA A 57 -8.53 -12.57 5.62
C ALA A 57 -9.18 -11.20 5.80
N LEU A 58 -10.20 -10.93 4.99
CA LEU A 58 -11.08 -9.78 5.15
C LEU A 58 -12.31 -10.19 5.95
N LEU A 59 -12.70 -9.36 6.91
CA LEU A 59 -13.94 -9.48 7.69
C LEU A 59 -15.01 -8.54 7.11
N PRO A 60 -15.83 -8.96 6.15
CA PRO A 60 -16.67 -8.05 5.36
C PRO A 60 -17.84 -7.43 6.14
N ARG A 61 -18.13 -7.94 7.34
CA ARG A 61 -19.20 -7.43 8.21
C ARG A 61 -18.69 -6.43 9.26
N GLN A 62 -17.38 -6.19 9.31
CA GLN A 62 -16.79 -5.22 10.21
C GLN A 62 -16.53 -3.91 9.48
N TYR A 63 -16.77 -2.79 10.15
CA TYR A 63 -16.55 -1.46 9.60
C TYR A 63 -15.91 -0.55 10.64
N PHE A 64 -15.22 0.44 10.17
CA PHE A 64 -14.61 1.49 10.99
C PHE A 64 -14.66 2.82 10.24
N ILE A 65 -14.61 3.91 10.99
CA ILE A 65 -14.54 5.26 10.41
C ILE A 65 -13.08 5.64 10.25
N HIS A 66 -12.68 5.91 9.02
CA HIS A 66 -11.33 6.34 8.69
C HIS A 66 -11.30 7.79 8.18
N ASN A 67 -10.76 8.70 9.00
CA ASN A 67 -10.56 10.09 8.60
C ASN A 67 -9.28 10.21 7.76
N HIS A 68 -9.45 10.13 6.45
CA HIS A 68 -8.33 10.13 5.50
C HIS A 68 -7.43 11.36 5.62
N SER A 69 -6.14 11.12 5.48
CA SER A 69 -5.11 12.13 5.16
C SER A 69 -4.81 13.24 6.17
N VAL A 70 -5.40 13.25 7.36
CA VAL A 70 -5.16 14.33 8.34
C VAL A 70 -3.69 14.38 8.76
N SER A 71 -3.09 13.24 9.05
CA SER A 71 -1.68 13.16 9.50
C SER A 71 -0.71 13.38 8.33
N ILE A 72 -0.98 12.75 7.19
CA ILE A 72 -0.10 12.80 6.00
C ILE A 72 -0.09 14.19 5.38
N SER A 73 -1.25 14.86 5.28
CA SER A 73 -1.34 16.22 4.75
C SER A 73 -0.59 17.25 5.60
N LYS A 74 -0.59 17.08 6.91
CA LYS A 74 0.17 17.94 7.84
C LYS A 74 1.68 17.73 7.73
N SER A 75 2.12 16.49 7.53
CA SER A 75 3.56 16.14 7.55
C SER A 75 4.25 16.32 6.19
N TYR A 76 3.55 16.09 5.07
CA TYR A 76 4.16 16.04 3.73
C TYR A 76 3.74 17.18 2.78
N GLY A 77 3.11 18.21 3.28
CA GLY A 77 2.87 19.47 2.58
C GLY A 77 2.08 19.31 1.27
N THR A 78 2.74 19.43 0.11
CA THR A 78 2.07 19.53 -1.19
C THR A 78 1.64 18.17 -1.75
N GLU A 79 0.57 18.16 -2.56
CA GLU A 79 0.08 16.95 -3.27
C GLU A 79 1.17 16.31 -4.15
N ILE A 80 1.97 17.13 -4.83
CA ILE A 80 3.08 16.65 -5.67
C ILE A 80 4.08 15.84 -4.85
N LYS A 81 4.43 16.29 -3.64
CA LYS A 81 5.35 15.55 -2.77
C LYS A 81 4.76 14.20 -2.35
N ARG A 82 3.49 14.18 -1.94
CA ARG A 82 2.80 12.94 -1.57
C ARG A 82 2.69 11.97 -2.75
N HIS A 83 2.34 12.49 -3.93
CA HIS A 83 2.26 11.69 -5.14
C HIS A 83 3.62 11.11 -5.56
N ARG A 84 4.69 11.89 -5.43
CA ARG A 84 6.05 11.39 -5.68
C ARG A 84 6.43 10.24 -4.75
N LEU A 85 6.09 10.32 -3.47
CA LEU A 85 6.30 9.21 -2.52
C LEU A 85 5.53 7.96 -2.95
N LEU A 86 4.24 8.11 -3.28
CA LEU A 86 3.41 7.01 -3.75
C LEU A 86 3.99 6.33 -5.00
N VAL A 87 4.40 7.14 -5.99
CA VAL A 87 4.99 6.64 -7.23
C VAL A 87 6.29 5.88 -6.97
N ASN A 88 7.16 6.42 -6.12
CA ASN A 88 8.43 5.77 -5.78
C ASN A 88 8.19 4.42 -5.08
N SER A 89 7.27 4.36 -4.12
CA SER A 89 6.89 3.12 -3.44
C SER A 89 6.30 2.09 -4.41
N LYS A 90 5.42 2.52 -5.33
CA LYS A 90 4.85 1.64 -6.37
C LYS A 90 5.93 1.07 -7.29
N LEU A 91 6.85 1.89 -7.78
CA LEU A 91 7.94 1.45 -8.66
C LEU A 91 8.88 0.47 -7.94
N TYR A 92 9.18 0.73 -6.67
CA TYR A 92 9.95 -0.17 -5.85
C TYR A 92 9.25 -1.53 -5.70
N VAL A 93 7.96 -1.55 -5.35
CA VAL A 93 7.17 -2.78 -5.20
C VAL A 93 7.10 -3.56 -6.52
N ILE A 94 6.86 -2.89 -7.65
CA ILE A 94 6.83 -3.51 -8.98
C ILE A 94 8.16 -4.22 -9.27
N LYS A 95 9.27 -3.57 -8.97
CA LYS A 95 10.62 -4.13 -9.22
C LYS A 95 10.97 -5.26 -8.26
N GLN A 96 10.83 -5.02 -6.95
CA GLN A 96 11.35 -5.91 -5.91
C GLN A 96 10.41 -7.05 -5.55
N TRP A 97 9.11 -6.77 -5.51
CA TRP A 97 8.14 -7.72 -4.97
C TRP A 97 7.37 -8.47 -6.06
N TYR A 98 7.09 -7.83 -7.19
CA TYR A 98 6.43 -8.47 -8.33
C TYR A 98 7.41 -9.06 -9.35
N ASN A 99 8.72 -8.82 -9.23
CA ASN A 99 9.73 -9.27 -10.19
C ASN A 99 9.34 -8.93 -11.64
N ALA A 100 8.83 -7.73 -11.86
CA ALA A 100 8.34 -7.29 -13.15
C ALA A 100 9.45 -7.33 -14.20
N SER A 101 9.08 -7.70 -15.44
CA SER A 101 10.02 -7.64 -16.58
C SER A 101 10.53 -6.22 -16.78
N ILE A 102 11.69 -6.09 -17.42
CA ILE A 102 12.27 -4.78 -17.74
C ILE A 102 11.30 -3.91 -18.54
N VAL A 103 10.55 -4.50 -19.47
CA VAL A 103 9.54 -3.81 -20.28
C VAL A 103 8.42 -3.27 -19.41
N THR A 104 7.86 -4.10 -18.52
CA THR A 104 6.82 -3.70 -17.58
C THR A 104 7.29 -2.57 -16.66
N TYR A 105 8.52 -2.66 -16.16
CA TYR A 105 9.11 -1.64 -15.29
C TYR A 105 9.29 -0.30 -16.02
N VAL A 106 9.80 -0.33 -17.26
CA VAL A 106 9.98 0.88 -18.09
C VAL A 106 8.63 1.53 -18.40
N LEU A 107 7.61 0.75 -18.76
CA LEU A 107 6.26 1.28 -18.96
C LEU A 107 5.70 1.91 -17.69
N ALA A 108 5.85 1.26 -16.54
CA ALA A 108 5.43 1.81 -15.26
C ALA A 108 6.17 3.13 -14.93
N LEU A 109 7.46 3.21 -15.25
CA LEU A 109 8.26 4.41 -15.08
C LEU A 109 7.74 5.57 -15.96
N ILE A 110 7.46 5.31 -17.24
CA ILE A 110 6.91 6.32 -18.17
C ILE A 110 5.55 6.81 -17.66
N MET A 111 4.63 5.91 -17.35
CA MET A 111 3.31 6.26 -16.81
C MET A 111 3.40 7.07 -15.51
N SER A 112 4.36 6.74 -14.66
CA SER A 112 4.62 7.47 -13.41
C SER A 112 5.09 8.90 -13.67
N ARG A 113 5.90 9.14 -14.72
CA ARG A 113 6.34 10.49 -15.12
C ARG A 113 5.18 11.31 -15.67
N ILE A 114 4.35 10.71 -16.50
CA ILE A 114 3.13 11.35 -17.03
C ILE A 114 2.23 11.77 -15.87
N SER A 115 1.95 10.88 -14.93
CA SER A 115 1.12 11.17 -13.75
C SER A 115 1.68 12.29 -12.87
N LEU A 116 3.00 12.39 -12.71
CA LEU A 116 3.62 13.50 -11.98
C LEU A 116 3.47 14.84 -12.70
N VAL A 117 3.56 14.86 -14.03
CA VAL A 117 3.32 16.06 -14.83
C VAL A 117 1.86 16.50 -14.74
N GLU A 118 0.93 15.56 -14.86
CA GLU A 118 -0.51 15.80 -14.75
C GLU A 118 -0.88 16.46 -13.39
N ILE A 119 -0.42 15.89 -12.28
CA ILE A 119 -0.66 16.48 -10.96
C ILE A 119 0.03 17.83 -10.80
N GLY A 120 1.22 17.99 -11.40
CA GLY A 120 1.91 19.28 -11.43
C GLY A 120 1.09 20.37 -12.11
N LEU A 121 0.57 20.07 -13.30
CA LEU A 121 -0.29 20.98 -14.06
C LEU A 121 -1.60 21.26 -13.31
N TRP A 122 -2.24 20.22 -12.80
CA TRP A 122 -3.48 20.35 -12.04
C TRP A 122 -3.29 21.26 -10.81
N SER A 123 -2.17 21.12 -10.09
CA SER A 123 -1.84 21.93 -8.93
C SER A 123 -1.58 23.41 -9.26
N LEU A 124 -1.15 23.75 -10.49
CA LEU A 124 -0.97 25.12 -10.95
C LEU A 124 -2.33 25.80 -11.23
N VAL A 125 -3.27 25.04 -11.81
CA VAL A 125 -4.62 25.54 -12.16
C VAL A 125 -5.49 25.71 -10.90
N HIS A 126 -5.34 24.82 -9.90
CA HIS A 126 -6.18 24.80 -8.70
C HIS A 126 -5.45 25.32 -7.44
N LYS A 127 -4.46 26.21 -7.61
CA LYS A 127 -3.88 26.93 -6.48
C LYS A 127 -4.95 27.84 -5.85
N ARG A 128 -5.59 27.33 -4.79
CA ARG A 128 -6.32 28.11 -3.79
C ARG A 128 -5.52 28.17 -2.51
#